data_95c461b7397dc819e2f8ba082c09bca0
#
_entry.id   95c461b7397dc819e2f8ba082c09bca0
#
_cell.length_a   1.000
_cell.length_b   1.000
_cell.length_c   1.000
_cell.angle_alpha   90.00
_cell.angle_beta   90.00
_cell.angle_gamma   90.00
#
_symmetry.space_group_name_H-M   'P 1'
#
loop_
_entity.id
_entity.type
_entity.pdbx_description
1 polymer ?
#
loop_
_entity_poly.entity_id
_entity_poly.type
_entity_poly.pdbx_seq_one_letter_code
_entity_poly.pdbx_strand_id
1 'polypeptide(L)'
;MPRYNMTERPEKLIAMQNPQEGNPVLCSLPFHQLRNGPQINYQPCCWARSVSVCGPQNTSPIDYFKSEVFNQLRRDMLAGNLTPELENTCHLCLHNEKENGSSTRTEYDHNWDVLKNFNIDGSMKDTDDRFIKLELNAYGNHCNLECYECQPDNSSRRIERIKKMDPIWRGLLTRFSFVDRDVKKANPDQWKMFVDDLIAHGKNISSMAFCGGEPMSMVSHFDILDAMIETGQAKDIELMYVTNFTMFSLRKMRKYIDAFKWVSINWSVDGLRERNHWLRYPTNWKITLKNVLDVRDYCYNTKPWKLGQINVTITPSLLGIYKLKETVEFMRKIELYDDNTQMLNRIEAPKFCQTRHLPDKIKEEIGEDIKSISQYVYDDLMQPRDQHYFELGIKYFDALDKSRGSDWRSTFPEIA
;
A
#
# COMPACT_ATOMS: atom_id res chain seq x y z
N MET A 1 29.66 -22.25 -0.06
CA MET A 1 28.97 -21.54 -1.15
C MET A 1 30.00 -20.82 -1.99
N PRO A 2 30.02 -20.94 -3.32
CA PRO A 2 30.98 -20.24 -4.14
C PRO A 2 30.75 -18.72 -3.98
N ARG A 3 31.80 -17.99 -3.65
CA ARG A 3 31.76 -16.52 -3.62
C ARG A 3 31.60 -16.05 -5.07
N TYR A 4 30.53 -15.31 -5.33
CA TYR A 4 30.29 -14.66 -6.62
C TYR A 4 31.45 -13.73 -6.95
N ASN A 5 32.05 -13.88 -8.12
CA ASN A 5 33.24 -13.13 -8.50
C ASN A 5 32.81 -11.74 -9.00
N MET A 6 33.19 -10.67 -8.31
CA MET A 6 32.79 -9.25 -8.52
C MET A 6 33.03 -8.68 -9.93
N THR A 7 33.54 -9.49 -10.87
CA THR A 7 33.81 -9.09 -12.26
C THR A 7 32.65 -9.41 -13.22
N GLU A 8 31.54 -9.97 -12.74
CA GLU A 8 30.44 -10.38 -13.61
C GLU A 8 29.47 -9.23 -13.86
N ARG A 9 29.25 -8.94 -15.13
CA ARG A 9 28.40 -7.83 -15.60
C ARG A 9 26.91 -8.12 -15.32
N PRO A 10 26.07 -7.06 -15.16
CA PRO A 10 24.62 -7.23 -15.00
C PRO A 10 23.97 -8.15 -16.03
N GLU A 11 24.51 -8.21 -17.27
CA GLU A 11 24.03 -9.08 -18.35
C GLU A 11 24.08 -10.58 -18.00
N LYS A 12 25.02 -11.00 -17.15
CA LYS A 12 25.07 -12.41 -16.70
C LYS A 12 23.98 -12.73 -15.69
N LEU A 13 23.63 -11.79 -14.81
CA LEU A 13 22.52 -11.95 -13.85
C LEU A 13 21.17 -12.04 -14.60
N ILE A 14 20.99 -11.21 -15.63
CA ILE A 14 19.78 -11.22 -16.47
C ILE A 14 19.63 -12.55 -17.23
N ALA A 15 20.74 -13.18 -17.62
CA ALA A 15 20.71 -14.48 -18.30
C ALA A 15 20.35 -15.67 -17.39
N MET A 16 20.29 -15.49 -16.06
CA MET A 16 19.88 -16.53 -15.12
C MET A 16 18.36 -16.58 -15.03
N GLN A 17 17.79 -17.79 -14.96
CA GLN A 17 16.34 -17.96 -14.72
C GLN A 17 15.91 -17.41 -13.37
N ASN A 18 16.78 -17.55 -12.35
CA ASN A 18 16.57 -16.97 -11.04
C ASN A 18 17.88 -16.38 -10.50
N PRO A 19 18.16 -15.09 -10.70
CA PRO A 19 19.37 -14.44 -10.21
C PRO A 19 19.58 -14.50 -8.69
N GLN A 20 18.52 -14.67 -7.91
CA GLN A 20 18.63 -14.79 -6.45
C GLN A 20 19.27 -16.10 -5.98
N GLU A 21 19.24 -17.17 -6.77
CA GLU A 21 19.91 -18.41 -6.42
C GLU A 21 21.44 -18.24 -6.33
N GLY A 22 22.00 -17.37 -7.19
CA GLY A 22 23.42 -17.02 -7.17
C GLY A 22 23.76 -15.80 -6.28
N ASN A 23 22.75 -14.98 -5.98
CA ASN A 23 22.93 -13.74 -5.23
C ASN A 23 21.76 -13.54 -4.24
N PRO A 24 21.89 -14.08 -3.01
CA PRO A 24 20.79 -14.14 -2.04
C PRO A 24 20.37 -12.77 -1.48
N VAL A 25 21.12 -11.70 -1.72
CA VAL A 25 20.73 -10.34 -1.28
C VAL A 25 20.10 -9.53 -2.41
N LEU A 26 20.08 -10.04 -3.64
CA LEU A 26 19.53 -9.32 -4.79
C LEU A 26 18.01 -9.18 -4.67
N CYS A 27 17.53 -7.97 -5.01
CA CYS A 27 16.10 -7.64 -5.10
C CYS A 27 15.90 -6.67 -6.26
N SER A 28 14.91 -6.88 -7.13
CA SER A 28 14.68 -5.99 -8.27
C SER A 28 14.03 -4.66 -7.87
N LEU A 29 13.37 -4.59 -6.71
CA LEU A 29 12.62 -3.39 -6.29
C LEU A 29 13.45 -2.10 -6.28
N PRO A 30 14.67 -2.04 -5.72
CA PRO A 30 15.47 -0.81 -5.75
C PRO A 30 15.88 -0.36 -7.16
N PHE A 31 15.75 -1.22 -8.15
CA PHE A 31 16.12 -0.92 -9.55
C PHE A 31 14.95 -0.36 -10.36
N HIS A 32 13.71 -0.45 -9.87
CA HIS A 32 12.57 0.08 -10.60
C HIS A 32 11.52 0.74 -9.70
N GLN A 33 11.62 0.66 -8.40
CA GLN A 33 10.62 1.25 -7.50
C GLN A 33 11.21 2.37 -6.66
N LEU A 34 10.47 3.43 -6.54
CA LEU A 34 10.68 4.47 -5.56
C LEU A 34 9.37 4.72 -4.84
N ARG A 35 9.40 4.55 -3.54
CA ARG A 35 8.29 4.91 -2.68
C ARG A 35 8.57 6.23 -1.98
N ASN A 36 7.52 6.99 -1.82
CA ASN A 36 7.54 8.22 -1.07
C ASN A 36 6.54 8.06 0.10
N GLY A 37 7.04 8.10 1.32
CA GLY A 37 6.25 7.94 2.54
C GLY A 37 5.53 9.21 2.97
N PRO A 38 4.64 9.14 4.00
CA PRO A 38 3.86 10.30 4.46
C PRO A 38 4.72 11.43 5.01
N GLN A 39 6.01 11.21 5.21
CA GLN A 39 6.99 12.22 5.67
C GLN A 39 7.86 12.75 4.52
N ILE A 40 7.51 12.45 3.26
CA ILE A 40 8.33 12.71 2.07
C ILE A 40 9.71 12.04 2.18
N ASN A 41 9.76 10.91 2.82
CA ASN A 41 10.94 10.08 2.84
C ASN A 41 10.90 9.13 1.63
N TYR A 42 11.99 9.04 0.90
CA TYR A 42 12.10 8.11 -0.21
C TYR A 42 12.62 6.76 0.28
N GLN A 43 12.00 5.70 -0.20
CA GLN A 43 12.32 4.33 0.15
C GLN A 43 12.36 3.46 -1.10
N PRO A 44 13.20 2.41 -1.14
CA PRO A 44 13.27 1.49 -2.28
C PRO A 44 12.04 0.59 -2.38
N CYS A 45 11.30 0.42 -1.28
CA CYS A 45 10.05 -0.35 -1.25
C CYS A 45 9.25 -0.06 0.04
N CYS A 46 8.01 -0.60 0.13
CA CYS A 46 7.14 -0.42 1.30
C CYS A 46 7.64 -1.13 2.57
N TRP A 47 8.53 -2.09 2.46
CA TRP A 47 9.11 -2.86 3.56
C TRP A 47 10.45 -2.31 4.07
N ALA A 48 11.02 -1.34 3.36
CA ALA A 48 12.26 -0.73 3.79
C ALA A 48 12.10 0.00 5.12
N ARG A 49 12.91 -0.38 6.11
CA ARG A 49 12.79 0.10 7.49
C ARG A 49 13.77 1.23 7.80
N SER A 50 14.83 1.36 7.04
CA SER A 50 15.97 2.20 7.40
C SER A 50 15.82 3.66 7.02
N VAL A 51 16.36 4.50 7.90
CA VAL A 51 16.54 5.94 7.68
C VAL A 51 17.74 6.22 6.73
N SER A 52 18.69 5.30 6.58
CA SER A 52 19.91 5.51 5.79
C SER A 52 19.68 5.60 4.28
N VAL A 53 18.59 5.00 3.79
CA VAL A 53 18.12 5.13 2.39
C VAL A 53 16.88 6.00 2.24
N CYS A 54 16.43 6.65 3.32
CA CYS A 54 15.37 7.64 3.25
C CYS A 54 15.96 8.99 2.88
N GLY A 55 15.44 9.60 1.81
CA GLY A 55 15.94 10.85 1.28
C GLY A 55 15.67 12.05 2.16
N PRO A 56 16.46 13.09 2.03
CA PRO A 56 16.17 14.38 2.61
C PRO A 56 14.92 14.97 1.97
N GLN A 57 14.15 15.69 2.77
CA GLN A 57 12.89 16.33 2.35
C GLN A 57 13.03 17.34 1.19
N ASN A 58 14.24 17.70 0.78
CA ASN A 58 14.54 18.73 -0.20
C ASN A 58 15.05 18.19 -1.53
N THR A 59 15.01 16.87 -1.74
CA THR A 59 15.49 16.25 -2.98
C THR A 59 14.28 15.77 -3.79
N SER A 60 14.31 15.99 -5.10
CA SER A 60 13.27 15.50 -6.00
C SER A 60 13.26 13.97 -6.12
N PRO A 61 12.14 13.33 -6.49
CA PRO A 61 12.02 11.88 -6.47
C PRO A 61 13.06 11.18 -7.36
N ILE A 62 13.20 11.63 -8.59
CA ILE A 62 14.07 10.95 -9.55
C ILE A 62 15.54 11.29 -9.31
N ASP A 63 15.85 12.51 -8.89
CA ASP A 63 17.22 12.84 -8.44
C ASP A 63 17.64 11.97 -7.27
N TYR A 64 16.70 11.71 -6.33
CA TYR A 64 16.97 10.78 -5.23
C TYR A 64 17.14 9.33 -5.71
N PHE A 65 16.31 8.89 -6.64
CA PHE A 65 16.44 7.57 -7.26
C PHE A 65 17.81 7.38 -7.95
N LYS A 66 18.40 8.47 -8.47
CA LYS A 66 19.73 8.51 -9.08
C LYS A 66 20.87 8.84 -8.10
N SER A 67 20.55 9.11 -6.83
CA SER A 67 21.55 9.53 -5.83
C SER A 67 22.56 8.46 -5.50
N GLU A 68 23.71 8.87 -4.97
CA GLU A 68 24.77 7.94 -4.53
C GLU A 68 24.29 6.98 -3.44
N VAL A 69 23.35 7.40 -2.59
CA VAL A 69 22.76 6.53 -1.57
C VAL A 69 22.03 5.34 -2.22
N PHE A 70 21.22 5.60 -3.25
CA PHE A 70 20.56 4.52 -4.00
C PHE A 70 21.51 3.72 -4.87
N ASN A 71 22.52 4.36 -5.46
CA ASN A 71 23.54 3.68 -6.24
C ASN A 71 24.35 2.73 -5.37
N GLN A 72 24.72 3.12 -4.14
CA GLN A 72 25.41 2.26 -3.19
C GLN A 72 24.54 1.03 -2.82
N LEU A 73 23.27 1.23 -2.52
CA LEU A 73 22.34 0.13 -2.23
C LEU A 73 22.30 -0.89 -3.39
N ARG A 74 22.16 -0.40 -4.64
CA ARG A 74 22.14 -1.24 -5.84
C ARG A 74 23.48 -1.94 -6.07
N ARG A 75 24.57 -1.24 -5.87
CA ARG A 75 25.94 -1.78 -5.98
C ARG A 75 26.13 -2.96 -5.03
N ASP A 76 25.76 -2.80 -3.77
CA ASP A 76 25.89 -3.84 -2.76
C ASP A 76 25.02 -5.06 -3.12
N MET A 77 23.81 -4.84 -3.61
CA MET A 77 22.93 -5.91 -4.10
C MET A 77 23.51 -6.62 -5.32
N LEU A 78 24.03 -5.88 -6.31
CA LEU A 78 24.64 -6.48 -7.50
C LEU A 78 25.89 -7.30 -7.14
N ALA A 79 26.67 -6.84 -6.17
CA ALA A 79 27.87 -7.52 -5.70
C ALA A 79 27.58 -8.71 -4.77
N GLY A 80 26.35 -8.89 -4.32
CA GLY A 80 26.00 -9.92 -3.32
C GLY A 80 26.52 -9.61 -1.92
N ASN A 81 26.81 -8.34 -1.62
CA ASN A 81 27.38 -7.89 -0.36
C ASN A 81 26.29 -7.49 0.63
N LEU A 82 26.13 -8.27 1.68
CA LEU A 82 25.23 -7.89 2.80
C LEU A 82 25.99 -6.92 3.73
N THR A 83 25.97 -5.63 3.36
CA THR A 83 26.51 -4.56 4.22
C THR A 83 25.56 -4.25 5.38
N PRO A 84 26.03 -3.65 6.50
CA PRO A 84 25.16 -3.25 7.61
C PRO A 84 24.01 -2.33 7.18
N GLU A 85 24.23 -1.44 6.22
CA GLU A 85 23.25 -0.54 5.66
C GLU A 85 22.18 -1.30 4.87
N LEU A 86 22.59 -2.27 4.05
CA LEU A 86 21.68 -3.13 3.29
C LEU A 86 20.86 -4.03 4.25
N GLU A 87 21.53 -4.66 5.24
CA GLU A 87 20.87 -5.48 6.25
C GLU A 87 19.80 -4.68 7.01
N ASN A 88 20.15 -3.47 7.46
CA ASN A 88 19.23 -2.59 8.15
C ASN A 88 18.05 -2.18 7.25
N THR A 89 18.31 -1.84 5.98
CA THR A 89 17.27 -1.47 5.01
C THR A 89 16.33 -2.62 4.72
N CYS A 90 16.84 -3.81 4.51
CA CYS A 90 16.08 -5.02 4.16
C CYS A 90 15.70 -5.88 5.37
N HIS A 91 15.88 -5.36 6.59
CA HIS A 91 15.73 -6.08 7.86
C HIS A 91 14.45 -6.93 7.93
N LEU A 92 13.30 -6.40 7.52
CA LEU A 92 12.02 -7.13 7.62
C LEU A 92 11.99 -8.35 6.69
N CYS A 93 12.48 -8.23 5.46
CA CYS A 93 12.55 -9.36 4.55
C CYS A 93 13.56 -10.41 5.04
N LEU A 94 14.77 -9.98 5.40
CA LEU A 94 15.81 -10.89 5.90
C LEU A 94 15.40 -11.60 7.19
N HIS A 95 14.69 -10.91 8.09
CA HIS A 95 14.14 -11.52 9.30
C HIS A 95 13.07 -12.56 8.96
N ASN A 96 12.12 -12.23 8.08
CA ASN A 96 11.06 -13.16 7.68
C ASN A 96 11.62 -14.40 6.96
N GLU A 97 12.63 -14.23 6.11
CA GLU A 97 13.30 -15.36 5.46
C GLU A 97 13.97 -16.30 6.44
N LYS A 98 14.57 -15.75 7.50
CA LYS A 98 15.20 -16.53 8.57
C LYS A 98 14.17 -17.29 9.41
N GLU A 99 13.06 -16.64 9.76
CA GLU A 99 12.04 -17.21 10.65
C GLU A 99 11.01 -18.08 9.92
N ASN A 100 10.66 -17.72 8.69
CA ASN A 100 9.54 -18.34 7.96
C ASN A 100 9.95 -18.95 6.62
N GLY A 101 11.22 -18.82 6.21
CA GLY A 101 11.73 -19.34 4.94
C GLY A 101 11.40 -18.49 3.70
N SER A 102 10.56 -17.46 3.82
CA SER A 102 10.18 -16.60 2.70
C SER A 102 9.91 -15.15 3.14
N SER A 103 9.90 -14.25 2.18
CA SER A 103 9.55 -12.83 2.36
C SER A 103 9.02 -12.22 1.07
N THR A 104 8.52 -10.97 1.16
CA THR A 104 8.15 -10.21 -0.04
C THR A 104 9.29 -10.15 -1.07
N ARG A 105 10.56 -10.10 -0.61
CA ARG A 105 11.72 -10.08 -1.51
C ARG A 105 11.88 -11.37 -2.29
N THR A 106 11.57 -12.53 -1.70
CA THR A 106 11.70 -13.85 -2.34
C THR A 106 10.47 -14.28 -3.10
N GLU A 107 9.30 -13.70 -2.77
CA GLU A 107 8.01 -14.04 -3.37
C GLU A 107 7.54 -13.02 -4.42
N TYR A 108 8.21 -11.86 -4.50
CA TYR A 108 7.84 -10.84 -5.48
C TYR A 108 8.08 -11.35 -6.90
N ASP A 109 7.17 -11.04 -7.80
CA ASP A 109 7.35 -11.31 -9.24
C ASP A 109 8.38 -10.33 -9.82
N HIS A 110 9.64 -10.73 -9.78
CA HIS A 110 10.78 -9.90 -10.15
C HIS A 110 10.90 -9.75 -11.67
N ASN A 111 10.83 -8.51 -12.13
CA ASN A 111 11.28 -8.18 -13.48
C ASN A 111 12.80 -7.95 -13.50
N TRP A 112 13.58 -8.99 -13.71
CA TRP A 112 15.05 -8.92 -13.76
C TRP A 112 15.59 -8.17 -14.97
N ASP A 113 14.82 -8.04 -16.06
CA ASP A 113 15.24 -7.28 -17.25
C ASP A 113 15.54 -5.80 -16.94
N VAL A 114 15.01 -5.29 -15.84
CA VAL A 114 15.29 -3.92 -15.38
C VAL A 114 16.78 -3.68 -15.12
N LEU A 115 17.55 -4.72 -14.76
CA LEU A 115 18.99 -4.61 -14.46
C LEU A 115 19.81 -4.13 -15.66
N LYS A 116 19.36 -4.31 -16.90
CA LYS A 116 20.00 -3.78 -18.12
C LYS A 116 20.16 -2.26 -18.10
N ASN A 117 19.30 -1.56 -17.37
CA ASN A 117 19.28 -0.10 -17.26
C ASN A 117 20.31 0.46 -16.24
N PHE A 118 21.11 -0.41 -15.65
CA PHE A 118 22.08 -0.02 -14.62
C PHE A 118 23.50 -0.43 -14.96
N ASN A 119 24.45 0.36 -14.47
CA ASN A 119 25.87 0.03 -14.44
C ASN A 119 26.20 -0.85 -13.22
N ILE A 120 27.37 -1.48 -13.21
CA ILE A 120 27.81 -2.32 -12.10
C ILE A 120 28.01 -1.55 -10.78
N ASP A 121 28.22 -0.25 -10.89
CA ASP A 121 28.34 0.65 -9.73
C ASP A 121 26.98 1.08 -9.17
N GLY A 122 25.88 0.52 -9.68
CA GLY A 122 24.52 0.79 -9.27
C GLY A 122 23.91 2.07 -9.86
N SER A 123 24.68 2.83 -10.65
CA SER A 123 24.18 4.03 -11.31
C SER A 123 23.25 3.69 -12.47
N MET A 124 22.19 4.49 -12.64
CA MET A 124 21.27 4.37 -13.76
C MET A 124 21.92 4.87 -15.05
N LYS A 125 21.82 4.08 -16.12
CA LYS A 125 22.25 4.48 -17.47
C LYS A 125 21.32 5.56 -18.03
N ASP A 126 21.79 6.38 -18.94
CA ASP A 126 20.92 7.20 -19.78
C ASP A 126 20.15 6.27 -20.74
N THR A 127 18.85 6.26 -20.63
CA THR A 127 17.96 5.35 -21.37
C THR A 127 16.60 5.97 -21.56
N ASP A 128 15.93 5.59 -22.64
CA ASP A 128 14.54 5.93 -22.92
C ASP A 128 13.57 4.84 -22.44
N ASP A 129 14.06 3.77 -21.80
CA ASP A 129 13.23 2.73 -21.24
C ASP A 129 12.33 3.28 -20.11
N ARG A 130 11.07 2.86 -20.14
CA ARG A 130 10.09 3.14 -19.08
C ARG A 130 10.07 1.99 -18.09
N PHE A 131 10.64 2.20 -16.90
CA PHE A 131 10.73 1.14 -15.89
C PHE A 131 10.52 1.64 -14.45
N ILE A 132 10.57 2.95 -14.21
CA ILE A 132 10.42 3.50 -12.85
C ILE A 132 8.97 3.46 -12.43
N LYS A 133 8.70 2.79 -11.32
CA LYS A 133 7.41 2.71 -10.65
C LYS A 133 7.43 3.60 -9.41
N LEU A 134 6.55 4.57 -9.37
CA LEU A 134 6.43 5.49 -8.24
C LEU A 134 5.25 5.10 -7.36
N GLU A 135 5.49 4.86 -6.08
CA GLU A 135 4.44 4.73 -5.08
C GLU A 135 4.36 6.02 -4.27
N LEU A 136 3.34 6.82 -4.55
CA LEU A 136 3.24 8.19 -4.10
C LEU A 136 2.30 8.31 -2.89
N ASN A 137 2.89 8.42 -1.71
CA ASN A 137 2.23 8.70 -0.43
C ASN A 137 2.71 10.07 0.13
N ALA A 138 3.12 10.96 -0.79
CA ALA A 138 3.85 12.18 -0.47
C ALA A 138 2.99 13.36 -0.06
N TYR A 139 1.70 13.23 -0.20
CA TYR A 139 0.82 14.40 -0.14
C TYR A 139 0.41 14.75 1.27
N GLY A 140 0.80 13.94 2.21
CA GLY A 140 0.39 14.03 3.58
C GLY A 140 -0.53 12.89 4.00
N ASN A 141 -1.27 13.09 5.08
CA ASN A 141 -2.14 12.09 5.67
C ASN A 141 -3.63 12.49 5.65
N HIS A 142 -4.02 13.38 4.76
CA HIS A 142 -5.43 13.73 4.62
C HIS A 142 -6.26 12.52 4.24
N CYS A 143 -7.25 12.20 5.08
CA CYS A 143 -8.24 11.17 4.83
C CYS A 143 -9.59 11.65 5.35
N ASN A 144 -10.63 11.41 4.60
CA ASN A 144 -12.00 11.73 5.01
C ASN A 144 -12.63 10.65 5.91
N LEU A 145 -11.93 9.53 6.15
CA LEU A 145 -12.35 8.44 7.04
C LEU A 145 -11.39 8.31 8.23
N GLU A 146 -11.88 7.63 9.28
CA GLU A 146 -11.14 7.26 10.47
C GLU A 146 -11.34 5.77 10.78
N CYS A 147 -10.96 4.92 9.81
CA CYS A 147 -11.02 3.47 9.94
C CYS A 147 -10.37 3.01 11.23
N TYR A 148 -11.00 2.08 11.94
CA TYR A 148 -10.58 1.78 13.32
C TYR A 148 -9.23 1.06 13.42
N GLU A 149 -8.85 0.31 12.39
CA GLU A 149 -7.57 -0.40 12.26
C GLU A 149 -6.47 0.44 11.60
N CYS A 150 -6.84 1.58 10.96
CA CYS A 150 -5.89 2.39 10.22
C CYS A 150 -4.79 2.96 11.10
N GLN A 151 -3.56 2.93 10.59
CA GLN A 151 -2.44 3.60 11.25
C GLN A 151 -2.71 5.11 11.31
N PRO A 152 -2.55 5.76 12.47
CA PRO A 152 -2.84 7.19 12.64
C PRO A 152 -2.10 8.08 11.64
N ASP A 153 -0.85 7.73 11.30
CA ASP A 153 -0.05 8.51 10.34
C ASP A 153 -0.65 8.57 8.94
N ASN A 154 -1.57 7.66 8.60
CA ASN A 154 -2.26 7.62 7.32
C ASN A 154 -3.66 8.27 7.34
N SER A 155 -4.09 8.89 8.46
CA SER A 155 -5.39 9.54 8.50
C SER A 155 -5.44 10.71 9.49
N SER A 156 -5.53 11.92 8.97
CA SER A 156 -5.71 13.13 9.77
C SER A 156 -6.96 13.07 10.65
N ARG A 157 -8.08 12.52 10.14
CA ARG A 157 -9.30 12.32 10.95
C ARG A 157 -9.10 11.30 12.07
N ARG A 158 -8.36 10.24 11.79
CA ARG A 158 -7.99 9.25 12.79
C ARG A 158 -7.19 9.88 13.93
N ILE A 159 -6.20 10.70 13.59
CA ILE A 159 -5.42 11.48 14.56
C ILE A 159 -6.35 12.34 15.43
N GLU A 160 -7.24 13.11 14.82
CA GLU A 160 -8.19 13.97 15.56
C GLU A 160 -9.14 13.15 16.45
N ARG A 161 -9.55 11.95 16.02
CA ARG A 161 -10.34 11.05 16.85
C ARG A 161 -9.57 10.59 18.08
N ILE A 162 -8.34 10.11 17.90
CA ILE A 162 -7.50 9.60 18.99
C ILE A 162 -7.16 10.71 20.01
N LYS A 163 -6.96 11.95 19.54
CA LYS A 163 -6.76 13.10 20.45
C LYS A 163 -7.94 13.35 21.39
N LYS A 164 -9.15 12.99 20.98
CA LYS A 164 -10.40 13.15 21.78
C LYS A 164 -10.70 11.94 22.67
N MET A 165 -9.98 10.82 22.50
CA MET A 165 -10.12 9.62 23.33
C MET A 165 -9.26 9.74 24.60
N ASP A 166 -9.48 8.80 25.54
CA ASP A 166 -8.64 8.67 26.74
C ASP A 166 -7.15 8.56 26.35
N PRO A 167 -6.24 9.26 27.08
CA PRO A 167 -4.80 9.24 26.79
C PRO A 167 -4.16 7.87 26.67
N ILE A 168 -4.70 6.83 27.32
CA ILE A 168 -4.20 5.46 27.20
C ILE A 168 -4.23 4.98 25.74
N TRP A 169 -5.28 5.32 24.98
CA TRP A 169 -5.41 4.94 23.58
C TRP A 169 -4.39 5.64 22.69
N ARG A 170 -4.04 6.87 23.05
CA ARG A 170 -2.98 7.59 22.37
C ARG A 170 -1.65 6.82 22.47
N GLY A 171 -1.29 6.37 23.67
CA GLY A 171 -0.06 5.58 23.89
C GLY A 171 -0.07 4.22 23.17
N LEU A 172 -1.23 3.55 23.11
CA LEU A 172 -1.36 2.23 22.50
C LEU A 172 -1.42 2.25 20.96
N LEU A 173 -1.96 3.33 20.38
CA LEU A 173 -2.24 3.42 18.94
C LEU A 173 -1.15 4.14 18.15
N THR A 174 -0.25 4.87 18.82
CA THR A 174 0.73 5.69 18.12
C THR A 174 2.15 5.31 18.46
N ARG A 175 2.94 5.07 17.43
CA ARG A 175 4.40 4.95 17.52
C ARG A 175 5.12 6.24 17.12
N PHE A 176 4.39 7.23 16.56
CA PHE A 176 4.94 8.44 15.96
C PHE A 176 4.18 9.70 16.42
N SER A 177 4.78 10.85 16.19
CA SER A 177 4.16 12.13 16.52
C SER A 177 2.92 12.41 15.66
N PHE A 178 1.84 12.88 16.28
CA PHE A 178 0.63 13.33 15.61
C PHE A 178 0.89 14.63 14.84
N VAL A 179 1.34 14.52 13.61
CA VAL A 179 1.51 15.68 12.74
C VAL A 179 0.52 15.59 11.61
N ASP A 180 -0.34 16.60 11.51
CA ASP A 180 -1.15 16.79 10.31
C ASP A 180 -0.24 17.33 9.21
N ARG A 181 -0.27 16.69 8.04
CA ARG A 181 0.69 16.94 6.96
C ARG A 181 -0.04 17.21 5.66
N ASP A 182 0.13 18.41 5.18
CA ASP A 182 -0.17 18.81 3.80
C ASP A 182 1.11 19.40 3.20
N VAL A 183 1.80 18.62 2.38
CA VAL A 183 3.11 18.98 1.85
C VAL A 183 3.04 20.20 0.95
N LYS A 184 2.05 20.28 0.05
CA LYS A 184 1.89 21.42 -0.86
C LYS A 184 1.62 22.71 -0.08
N LYS A 185 0.82 22.62 0.96
CA LYS A 185 0.46 23.75 1.82
C LYS A 185 1.62 24.17 2.71
N ALA A 186 2.36 23.18 3.25
CA ALA A 186 3.48 23.43 4.14
C ALA A 186 4.75 23.91 3.42
N ASN A 187 4.99 23.45 2.19
CA ASN A 187 6.16 23.81 1.40
C ASN A 187 5.83 23.82 -0.11
N PRO A 188 5.27 24.92 -0.64
CA PRO A 188 4.90 25.05 -2.06
C PRO A 188 6.08 24.90 -3.02
N ASP A 189 7.27 25.39 -2.67
CA ASP A 189 8.45 25.32 -3.54
C ASP A 189 8.95 23.88 -3.66
N GLN A 190 8.95 23.12 -2.57
CA GLN A 190 9.25 21.70 -2.60
C GLN A 190 8.24 20.92 -3.44
N TRP A 191 6.96 21.26 -3.33
CA TRP A 191 5.92 20.65 -4.16
C TRP A 191 6.14 20.95 -5.66
N LYS A 192 6.51 22.17 -5.98
CA LYS A 192 6.83 22.56 -7.37
C LYS A 192 8.04 21.77 -7.89
N MET A 193 9.13 21.70 -7.12
CA MET A 193 10.31 20.89 -7.49
C MET A 193 9.93 19.43 -7.73
N PHE A 194 9.07 18.86 -6.89
CA PHE A 194 8.60 17.50 -7.02
C PHE A 194 7.85 17.26 -8.34
N VAL A 195 6.94 18.17 -8.72
CA VAL A 195 6.18 18.07 -9.97
C VAL A 195 7.09 18.28 -11.18
N ASP A 196 7.95 19.29 -11.13
CA ASP A 196 8.92 19.60 -12.21
C ASP A 196 9.86 18.41 -12.49
N ASP A 197 10.33 17.73 -11.46
CA ASP A 197 11.17 16.54 -11.59
C ASP A 197 10.42 15.37 -12.26
N LEU A 198 9.18 15.13 -11.86
CA LEU A 198 8.35 14.10 -12.49
C LEU A 198 8.13 14.40 -13.98
N ILE A 199 7.94 15.66 -14.34
CA ILE A 199 7.79 16.09 -15.75
C ILE A 199 9.11 15.86 -16.52
N ALA A 200 10.23 16.31 -15.97
CA ALA A 200 11.54 16.22 -16.61
C ALA A 200 11.97 14.76 -16.89
N HIS A 201 11.56 13.84 -16.02
CA HIS A 201 11.92 12.41 -16.10
C HIS A 201 10.76 11.49 -16.48
N GLY A 202 9.64 12.03 -16.90
CA GLY A 202 8.44 11.25 -17.22
C GLY A 202 8.66 10.17 -18.29
N LYS A 203 9.67 10.35 -19.18
CA LYS A 203 10.06 9.35 -20.18
C LYS A 203 10.48 8.00 -19.54
N ASN A 204 11.01 8.01 -18.33
CA ASN A 204 11.44 6.80 -17.63
C ASN A 204 10.36 6.24 -16.66
N ILE A 205 9.29 6.98 -16.41
CA ILE A 205 8.21 6.56 -15.51
C ILE A 205 7.26 5.62 -16.24
N SER A 206 7.12 4.40 -15.72
CA SER A 206 6.18 3.38 -16.24
C SER A 206 4.84 3.42 -15.52
N SER A 207 4.85 3.69 -14.22
CA SER A 207 3.61 3.72 -13.43
C SER A 207 3.69 4.67 -12.24
N MET A 208 2.53 5.17 -11.82
CA MET A 208 2.32 5.96 -10.61
C MET A 208 1.20 5.34 -9.79
N ALA A 209 1.51 4.96 -8.56
CA ALA A 209 0.54 4.45 -7.60
C ALA A 209 0.26 5.53 -6.53
N PHE A 210 -1.01 5.86 -6.36
CA PHE A 210 -1.45 6.81 -5.34
C PHE A 210 -2.09 6.06 -4.17
N CYS A 211 -1.46 6.17 -3.01
CA CYS A 211 -1.87 5.50 -1.78
C CYS A 211 -1.63 6.39 -0.55
N GLY A 212 -2.00 5.90 0.64
CA GLY A 212 -1.87 6.62 1.90
C GLY A 212 -2.89 7.75 2.07
N GLY A 213 -3.45 7.92 3.26
CA GLY A 213 -4.61 8.77 3.46
C GLY A 213 -5.77 8.39 2.54
N GLU A 214 -6.37 9.38 1.89
CA GLU A 214 -7.29 9.19 0.77
C GLU A 214 -6.85 10.07 -0.39
N PRO A 215 -6.39 9.51 -1.52
CA PRO A 215 -5.92 10.30 -2.66
C PRO A 215 -6.92 11.33 -3.15
N MET A 216 -8.22 11.01 -3.15
CA MET A 216 -9.26 11.91 -3.60
C MET A 216 -9.54 13.09 -2.67
N SER A 217 -9.11 13.03 -1.41
CA SER A 217 -9.18 14.16 -0.48
C SER A 217 -7.96 15.07 -0.55
N MET A 218 -6.91 14.64 -1.23
CA MET A 218 -5.67 15.39 -1.43
C MET A 218 -5.62 15.95 -2.85
N VAL A 219 -6.13 17.18 -3.02
CA VAL A 219 -6.27 17.80 -4.34
C VAL A 219 -4.95 18.01 -5.09
N SER A 220 -3.84 18.07 -4.37
CA SER A 220 -2.51 18.28 -4.95
C SER A 220 -2.08 17.18 -5.93
N HIS A 221 -2.54 15.94 -5.78
CA HIS A 221 -2.15 14.88 -6.71
C HIS A 221 -2.68 15.13 -8.13
N PHE A 222 -3.77 15.90 -8.28
CA PHE A 222 -4.27 16.29 -9.60
C PHE A 222 -3.30 17.21 -10.36
N ASP A 223 -2.47 18.00 -9.66
CA ASP A 223 -1.43 18.81 -10.30
C ASP A 223 -0.47 17.92 -11.10
N ILE A 224 -0.09 16.75 -10.54
CA ILE A 224 0.77 15.77 -11.23
C ILE A 224 0.06 15.21 -12.46
N LEU A 225 -1.19 14.77 -12.28
CA LEU A 225 -1.95 14.16 -13.36
C LEU A 225 -2.18 15.15 -14.52
N ASP A 226 -2.51 16.39 -14.19
CA ASP A 226 -2.72 17.44 -15.19
C ASP A 226 -1.41 17.76 -15.91
N ALA A 227 -0.30 17.89 -15.20
CA ALA A 227 1.02 18.09 -15.79
C ALA A 227 1.44 16.94 -16.74
N MET A 228 1.16 15.68 -16.38
CA MET A 228 1.44 14.53 -17.25
C MET A 228 0.57 14.54 -18.51
N ILE A 229 -0.67 15.03 -18.43
CA ILE A 229 -1.54 15.20 -19.60
C ILE A 229 -1.02 16.34 -20.50
N GLU A 230 -0.72 17.50 -19.92
CA GLU A 230 -0.26 18.69 -20.65
C GLU A 230 1.06 18.43 -21.39
N THR A 231 1.94 17.64 -20.81
CA THR A 231 3.23 17.24 -21.43
C THR A 231 3.11 16.05 -22.38
N GLY A 232 1.91 15.46 -22.54
CA GLY A 232 1.67 14.31 -23.40
C GLY A 232 2.24 12.99 -22.91
N GLN A 233 2.72 12.91 -21.67
CA GLN A 233 3.34 11.72 -21.10
C GLN A 233 2.30 10.72 -20.54
N ALA A 234 1.12 11.21 -20.17
CA ALA A 234 0.06 10.40 -19.55
C ALA A 234 -0.28 9.13 -20.35
N LYS A 235 -0.30 9.19 -21.68
CA LYS A 235 -0.64 8.07 -22.57
C LYS A 235 0.28 6.84 -22.43
N ASP A 236 1.46 7.02 -21.84
CA ASP A 236 2.48 5.98 -21.68
C ASP A 236 2.63 5.52 -20.23
N ILE A 237 1.92 6.15 -19.28
CA ILE A 237 2.02 5.92 -17.84
C ILE A 237 0.78 5.17 -17.36
N GLU A 238 1.01 4.15 -16.50
CA GLU A 238 -0.05 3.42 -15.82
C GLU A 238 -0.37 4.07 -14.47
N LEU A 239 -1.66 4.21 -14.16
CA LEU A 239 -2.12 4.69 -12.86
C LEU A 239 -2.61 3.56 -11.99
N MET A 240 -2.27 3.62 -10.70
CA MET A 240 -2.86 2.78 -9.68
C MET A 240 -3.39 3.64 -8.54
N TYR A 241 -4.56 3.29 -8.03
CA TYR A 241 -5.15 3.92 -6.85
C TYR A 241 -5.45 2.88 -5.77
N VAL A 242 -5.12 3.22 -4.53
CA VAL A 242 -5.70 2.58 -3.35
C VAL A 242 -6.60 3.61 -2.69
N THR A 243 -7.91 3.39 -2.72
CA THR A 243 -8.90 4.39 -2.32
C THR A 243 -10.07 3.77 -1.54
N ASN A 244 -10.64 4.55 -0.63
CA ASN A 244 -11.89 4.17 0.04
C ASN A 244 -13.15 4.39 -0.83
N PHE A 245 -12.99 4.93 -2.03
CA PHE A 245 -14.02 5.21 -3.03
C PHE A 245 -15.13 6.19 -2.61
N THR A 246 -15.12 6.74 -1.42
CA THR A 246 -16.18 7.66 -0.98
C THR A 246 -16.19 8.97 -1.76
N MET A 247 -15.02 9.40 -2.24
CA MET A 247 -14.81 10.63 -3.01
C MET A 247 -14.36 10.38 -4.46
N PHE A 248 -14.10 9.13 -4.82
CA PHE A 248 -13.70 8.72 -6.15
C PHE A 248 -14.94 8.61 -7.03
N SER A 249 -15.15 9.56 -7.91
CA SER A 249 -16.33 9.58 -8.79
C SER A 249 -15.94 9.65 -10.25
N LEU A 250 -16.75 9.05 -11.11
CA LEU A 250 -16.55 9.08 -12.56
C LEU A 250 -16.43 10.52 -13.09
N ARG A 251 -17.24 11.45 -12.57
CA ARG A 251 -17.18 12.87 -12.96
C ARG A 251 -15.79 13.49 -12.76
N LYS A 252 -15.09 13.12 -11.67
CA LYS A 252 -13.74 13.63 -11.38
C LYS A 252 -12.67 12.91 -12.19
N MET A 253 -12.82 11.59 -12.36
CA MET A 253 -11.73 10.73 -12.83
C MET A 253 -11.77 10.47 -14.34
N ARG A 254 -12.88 10.73 -15.03
CA ARG A 254 -13.06 10.39 -16.45
C ARG A 254 -11.91 10.89 -17.32
N LYS A 255 -11.53 12.19 -17.19
CA LYS A 255 -10.45 12.76 -18.03
C LYS A 255 -9.12 12.04 -17.83
N TYR A 256 -8.82 11.58 -16.61
CA TYR A 256 -7.59 10.85 -16.30
C TYR A 256 -7.66 9.40 -16.79
N ILE A 257 -8.79 8.73 -16.60
CA ILE A 257 -9.02 7.39 -17.14
C ILE A 257 -8.85 7.42 -18.68
N ASP A 258 -9.36 8.46 -19.34
CA ASP A 258 -9.24 8.58 -20.78
C ASP A 258 -7.83 8.93 -21.28
N ALA A 259 -7.05 9.69 -20.49
CA ALA A 259 -5.74 10.19 -20.89
C ALA A 259 -4.60 9.19 -20.62
N PHE A 260 -4.63 8.50 -19.48
CA PHE A 260 -3.55 7.60 -19.10
C PHE A 260 -3.60 6.28 -19.85
N LYS A 261 -2.43 5.61 -19.96
CA LYS A 261 -2.28 4.33 -20.67
C LYS A 261 -3.20 3.24 -20.09
N TRP A 262 -3.23 3.16 -18.76
CA TRP A 262 -3.90 2.11 -18.02
C TRP A 262 -4.28 2.63 -16.63
N VAL A 263 -5.39 2.17 -16.08
CA VAL A 263 -5.83 2.57 -14.74
C VAL A 263 -6.25 1.34 -13.96
N SER A 264 -5.59 1.11 -12.81
CA SER A 264 -5.97 0.10 -11.84
C SER A 264 -6.46 0.76 -10.56
N ILE A 265 -7.52 0.23 -9.95
CA ILE A 265 -8.12 0.83 -8.76
C ILE A 265 -8.37 -0.26 -7.73
N ASN A 266 -7.77 -0.12 -6.55
CA ASN A 266 -8.01 -1.00 -5.42
C ASN A 266 -8.98 -0.32 -4.45
N TRP A 267 -10.21 -0.82 -4.41
CA TRP A 267 -11.22 -0.35 -3.46
C TRP A 267 -11.01 -0.98 -2.09
N SER A 268 -10.72 -0.16 -1.11
CA SER A 268 -10.58 -0.59 0.28
C SER A 268 -11.97 -0.73 0.94
N VAL A 269 -12.37 -1.95 1.26
CA VAL A 269 -13.69 -2.28 1.83
C VAL A 269 -13.53 -3.44 2.82
N ASP A 270 -14.14 -3.36 4.01
CA ASP A 270 -13.96 -4.39 5.05
C ASP A 270 -15.26 -5.05 5.49
N GLY A 271 -16.38 -4.67 4.87
CA GLY A 271 -17.69 -5.23 5.13
C GLY A 271 -18.77 -4.60 4.27
N LEU A 272 -20.00 -4.94 4.50
CA LEU A 272 -21.16 -4.43 3.76
C LEU A 272 -21.97 -3.46 4.60
N ARG A 273 -22.56 -2.44 3.99
CA ARG A 273 -23.53 -1.52 4.58
C ARG A 273 -23.08 -0.94 5.92
N GLU A 274 -23.85 -1.17 6.99
CA GLU A 274 -23.63 -0.64 8.34
C GLU A 274 -22.32 -1.17 8.93
N ARG A 275 -21.91 -2.41 8.61
CA ARG A 275 -20.61 -2.96 9.01
C ARG A 275 -19.47 -2.17 8.40
N ASN A 276 -19.53 -1.89 7.10
CA ASN A 276 -18.51 -1.07 6.46
C ASN A 276 -18.54 0.37 6.99
N HIS A 277 -19.73 0.92 7.30
CA HIS A 277 -19.85 2.23 7.94
C HIS A 277 -19.09 2.28 9.28
N TRP A 278 -19.24 1.25 10.12
CA TRP A 278 -18.57 1.21 11.41
C TRP A 278 -17.07 0.98 11.28
N LEU A 279 -16.65 -0.01 10.48
CA LEU A 279 -15.24 -0.37 10.27
C LEU A 279 -14.47 0.79 9.62
N ARG A 280 -15.05 1.40 8.59
CA ARG A 280 -14.48 2.53 7.83
C ARG A 280 -15.29 3.81 8.04
N TYR A 281 -15.39 4.24 9.29
CA TYR A 281 -16.22 5.37 9.69
C TYR A 281 -15.69 6.72 9.15
N PRO A 282 -16.57 7.63 8.70
CA PRO A 282 -17.99 7.50 8.40
C PRO A 282 -18.24 7.24 6.90
N THR A 283 -18.30 5.98 6.46
CA THR A 283 -18.58 5.63 5.06
C THR A 283 -20.07 5.69 4.77
N ASN A 284 -20.47 6.33 3.68
CA ASN A 284 -21.82 6.19 3.13
C ASN A 284 -21.83 5.08 2.09
N TRP A 285 -22.34 3.90 2.47
CA TRP A 285 -22.34 2.71 1.62
C TRP A 285 -23.01 2.93 0.25
N LYS A 286 -24.18 3.56 0.22
CA LYS A 286 -24.92 3.79 -1.04
C LYS A 286 -24.16 4.66 -2.02
N ILE A 287 -23.56 5.73 -1.53
CA ILE A 287 -22.74 6.65 -2.35
C ILE A 287 -21.47 5.92 -2.82
N THR A 288 -20.78 5.23 -1.92
CA THR A 288 -19.54 4.53 -2.25
C THR A 288 -19.76 3.44 -3.29
N LEU A 289 -20.77 2.58 -3.08
CA LEU A 289 -21.13 1.53 -4.04
C LEU A 289 -21.51 2.11 -5.40
N LYS A 290 -22.30 3.20 -5.43
CA LYS A 290 -22.63 3.89 -6.67
C LYS A 290 -21.39 4.38 -7.40
N ASN A 291 -20.46 5.03 -6.70
CA ASN A 291 -19.23 5.53 -7.30
C ASN A 291 -18.41 4.39 -7.93
N VAL A 292 -18.30 3.25 -7.23
CA VAL A 292 -17.58 2.06 -7.72
C VAL A 292 -18.23 1.53 -8.99
N LEU A 293 -19.54 1.34 -8.98
CA LEU A 293 -20.29 0.79 -10.11
C LEU A 293 -20.26 1.74 -11.33
N ASP A 294 -20.42 3.05 -11.12
CA ASP A 294 -20.34 4.04 -12.20
C ASP A 294 -18.96 3.99 -12.92
N VAL A 295 -17.87 3.88 -12.15
CA VAL A 295 -16.51 3.80 -12.71
C VAL A 295 -16.30 2.45 -13.41
N ARG A 296 -16.70 1.35 -12.79
CA ARG A 296 -16.63 0.00 -13.39
C ARG A 296 -17.35 -0.03 -14.73
N ASP A 297 -18.60 0.38 -14.75
CA ASP A 297 -19.45 0.31 -15.94
C ASP A 297 -18.92 1.23 -17.05
N TYR A 298 -18.43 2.41 -16.70
CA TYR A 298 -17.76 3.28 -17.67
C TYR A 298 -16.55 2.60 -18.30
N CYS A 299 -15.68 2.04 -17.48
CA CYS A 299 -14.45 1.41 -17.97
C CYS A 299 -14.75 0.15 -18.81
N TYR A 300 -15.63 -0.74 -18.34
CA TYR A 300 -15.95 -1.96 -19.05
C TYR A 300 -16.68 -1.71 -20.38
N ASN A 301 -17.63 -0.76 -20.39
CA ASN A 301 -18.44 -0.51 -21.58
C ASN A 301 -17.80 0.43 -22.60
N THR A 302 -16.91 1.35 -22.14
CA THR A 302 -16.40 2.40 -23.00
C THR A 302 -14.91 2.27 -23.28
N LYS A 303 -14.15 1.77 -22.31
CA LYS A 303 -12.67 1.73 -22.35
C LYS A 303 -12.13 0.42 -21.75
N PRO A 304 -12.61 -0.77 -22.17
CA PRO A 304 -12.19 -2.04 -21.57
C PRO A 304 -10.68 -2.27 -21.63
N TRP A 305 -10.02 -1.70 -22.66
CA TRP A 305 -8.57 -1.76 -22.82
C TRP A 305 -7.76 -0.80 -21.93
N LYS A 306 -8.43 0.12 -21.25
CA LYS A 306 -7.78 1.08 -20.33
C LYS A 306 -7.93 0.70 -18.87
N LEU A 307 -8.87 -0.17 -18.55
CA LEU A 307 -9.04 -0.66 -17.21
C LEU A 307 -8.13 -1.86 -16.99
N GLY A 308 -7.12 -1.67 -16.14
CA GLY A 308 -6.35 -2.77 -15.62
C GLY A 308 -7.25 -3.70 -14.83
N GLN A 309 -7.73 -3.18 -13.74
CA GLN A 309 -8.69 -3.90 -12.89
C GLN A 309 -9.27 -2.94 -11.84
N ILE A 310 -10.56 -3.13 -11.48
CA ILE A 310 -11.06 -2.66 -10.21
C ILE A 310 -11.06 -3.86 -9.27
N ASN A 311 -10.15 -3.86 -8.31
CA ASN A 311 -10.00 -4.90 -7.30
C ASN A 311 -10.61 -4.43 -5.98
N VAL A 312 -10.93 -5.37 -5.12
CA VAL A 312 -11.25 -5.10 -3.73
C VAL A 312 -10.07 -5.49 -2.84
N THR A 313 -9.72 -4.61 -1.92
CA THR A 313 -8.79 -4.90 -0.84
C THR A 313 -9.59 -4.98 0.46
N ILE A 314 -9.55 -6.14 1.10
CA ILE A 314 -10.23 -6.40 2.37
C ILE A 314 -9.16 -6.66 3.42
N THR A 315 -9.30 -6.05 4.59
CA THR A 315 -8.44 -6.32 5.75
C THR A 315 -9.28 -7.01 6.82
N PRO A 316 -9.33 -8.38 6.81
CA PRO A 316 -10.06 -9.11 7.83
C PRO A 316 -9.54 -8.76 9.22
N SER A 317 -10.46 -8.39 10.09
CA SER A 317 -10.19 -7.89 11.42
C SER A 317 -11.08 -8.58 12.44
N LEU A 318 -10.81 -8.40 13.72
CA LEU A 318 -11.55 -9.03 14.81
C LEU A 318 -13.07 -8.87 14.67
N LEU A 319 -13.54 -7.70 14.20
CA LEU A 319 -14.97 -7.47 13.95
C LEU A 319 -15.42 -7.83 12.52
N GLY A 320 -14.53 -7.66 11.52
CA GLY A 320 -14.89 -7.81 10.11
C GLY A 320 -14.95 -9.25 9.63
N ILE A 321 -14.18 -10.15 10.24
CA ILE A 321 -13.95 -11.50 9.70
C ILE A 321 -15.21 -12.40 9.72
N TYR A 322 -16.08 -12.25 10.71
CA TYR A 322 -17.26 -13.11 10.84
C TYR A 322 -18.17 -13.12 9.60
N LYS A 323 -18.28 -11.99 8.91
CA LYS A 323 -19.04 -11.83 7.67
C LYS A 323 -18.15 -11.66 6.43
N LEU A 324 -16.93 -12.16 6.48
CA LEU A 324 -16.00 -12.07 5.33
C LEU A 324 -16.56 -12.81 4.12
N LYS A 325 -17.12 -14.02 4.31
CA LYS A 325 -17.71 -14.80 3.21
C LYS A 325 -18.85 -14.04 2.52
N GLU A 326 -19.78 -13.48 3.29
CA GLU A 326 -20.87 -12.66 2.74
C GLU A 326 -20.34 -11.46 1.95
N THR A 327 -19.28 -10.83 2.46
CA THR A 327 -18.63 -9.69 1.78
C THR A 327 -18.01 -10.13 0.45
N VAL A 328 -17.26 -11.22 0.44
CA VAL A 328 -16.62 -11.77 -0.77
C VAL A 328 -17.66 -12.22 -1.81
N GLU A 329 -18.71 -12.94 -1.38
CA GLU A 329 -19.81 -13.37 -2.27
C GLU A 329 -20.54 -12.18 -2.90
N PHE A 330 -20.76 -11.11 -2.11
CA PHE A 330 -21.32 -9.87 -2.65
C PHE A 330 -20.39 -9.25 -3.71
N MET A 331 -19.09 -9.19 -3.46
CA MET A 331 -18.11 -8.64 -4.42
C MET A 331 -18.01 -9.50 -5.69
N ARG A 332 -18.09 -10.82 -5.57
CA ARG A 332 -18.20 -11.72 -6.75
C ARG A 332 -19.46 -11.44 -7.55
N LYS A 333 -20.59 -11.30 -6.87
CA LYS A 333 -21.89 -11.00 -7.53
C LYS A 333 -21.89 -9.70 -8.32
N ILE A 334 -21.14 -8.71 -7.86
CA ILE A 334 -20.97 -7.43 -8.58
C ILE A 334 -19.72 -7.40 -9.46
N GLU A 335 -19.13 -8.56 -9.75
CA GLU A 335 -17.96 -8.72 -10.64
C GLU A 335 -16.74 -7.87 -10.27
N LEU A 336 -16.49 -7.70 -8.99
CA LEU A 336 -15.34 -6.97 -8.44
C LEU A 336 -14.38 -7.84 -7.63
N TYR A 337 -14.57 -9.13 -7.63
CA TYR A 337 -13.73 -10.07 -6.90
C TYR A 337 -13.47 -11.30 -7.76
N ASP A 338 -12.21 -11.55 -8.00
CA ASP A 338 -11.70 -12.73 -8.68
C ASP A 338 -10.72 -13.44 -7.73
N ASP A 339 -10.82 -14.76 -7.61
CA ASP A 339 -9.99 -15.57 -6.71
C ASP A 339 -8.47 -15.46 -7.02
N ASN A 340 -8.12 -15.07 -8.26
CA ASN A 340 -6.73 -14.88 -8.67
C ASN A 340 -6.16 -13.49 -8.37
N THR A 341 -7.01 -12.53 -7.99
CA THR A 341 -6.63 -11.11 -7.83
C THR A 341 -7.00 -10.52 -6.49
N GLN A 342 -7.44 -11.36 -5.55
CA GLN A 342 -7.86 -10.94 -4.23
C GLN A 342 -6.69 -10.38 -3.40
N MET A 343 -6.93 -9.23 -2.80
CA MET A 343 -6.03 -8.66 -1.81
C MET A 343 -6.66 -8.77 -0.42
N LEU A 344 -6.37 -9.87 0.27
CA LEU A 344 -6.72 -10.04 1.68
C LEU A 344 -5.47 -9.73 2.52
N ASN A 345 -5.53 -8.67 3.31
CA ASN A 345 -4.42 -8.23 4.12
C ASN A 345 -4.57 -8.71 5.57
N ARG A 346 -3.45 -9.01 6.25
CA ARG A 346 -3.46 -9.18 7.71
C ARG A 346 -3.31 -7.83 8.41
N ILE A 347 -3.88 -7.72 9.60
CA ILE A 347 -3.62 -6.60 10.50
C ILE A 347 -2.32 -6.88 11.25
N GLU A 348 -1.27 -6.10 10.99
CA GLU A 348 -0.02 -6.14 11.73
C GLU A 348 -0.13 -5.35 13.05
N ALA A 349 -0.80 -4.21 13.00
CA ALA A 349 -1.05 -3.37 14.15
C ALA A 349 -2.36 -2.54 13.95
N PRO A 350 -3.11 -2.29 15.02
CA PRO A 350 -2.85 -2.70 16.41
C PRO A 350 -3.16 -4.19 16.66
N LYS A 351 -2.34 -4.87 17.47
CA LYS A 351 -2.46 -6.32 17.71
C LYS A 351 -3.85 -6.74 18.21
N PHE A 352 -4.48 -5.92 19.03
CA PHE A 352 -5.82 -6.20 19.57
C PHE A 352 -6.96 -6.09 18.53
N CYS A 353 -6.66 -5.80 17.27
CA CYS A 353 -7.61 -5.90 16.17
C CYS A 353 -7.41 -7.17 15.33
N GLN A 354 -6.40 -8.00 15.63
CA GLN A 354 -6.08 -9.19 14.85
C GLN A 354 -7.12 -10.30 15.05
N THR A 355 -7.43 -11.00 13.98
CA THR A 355 -8.44 -12.08 13.92
C THR A 355 -8.13 -13.24 14.84
N ARG A 356 -6.84 -13.55 15.03
CA ARG A 356 -6.36 -14.66 15.88
C ARG A 356 -6.82 -14.57 17.35
N HIS A 357 -7.20 -13.38 17.82
CA HIS A 357 -7.62 -13.20 19.22
C HIS A 357 -9.10 -13.48 19.47
N LEU A 358 -9.87 -13.84 18.44
CA LEU A 358 -11.26 -14.28 18.59
C LEU A 358 -11.38 -15.49 19.53
N PRO A 359 -12.51 -15.62 20.26
CA PRO A 359 -12.84 -16.84 21.00
C PRO A 359 -12.82 -18.09 20.11
N ASP A 360 -12.31 -19.21 20.64
CA ASP A 360 -12.14 -20.44 19.86
C ASP A 360 -13.46 -20.94 19.30
N LYS A 361 -14.56 -20.81 20.06
CA LYS A 361 -15.92 -21.14 19.58
C LYS A 361 -16.29 -20.38 18.28
N ILE A 362 -15.93 -19.10 18.19
CA ILE A 362 -16.19 -18.29 16.97
C ILE A 362 -15.28 -18.75 15.84
N LYS A 363 -13.99 -19.02 16.15
CA LYS A 363 -13.04 -19.54 15.15
C LYS A 363 -13.53 -20.86 14.53
N GLU A 364 -14.02 -21.79 15.37
CA GLU A 364 -14.59 -23.07 14.94
C GLU A 364 -15.81 -22.86 14.07
N GLU A 365 -16.71 -21.94 14.45
CA GLU A 365 -17.94 -21.64 13.71
C GLU A 365 -17.68 -21.12 12.29
N ILE A 366 -16.71 -20.22 12.12
CA ILE A 366 -16.43 -19.59 10.83
C ILE A 366 -15.27 -20.21 10.05
N GLY A 367 -14.52 -21.13 10.67
CA GLY A 367 -13.24 -21.62 10.16
C GLY A 367 -13.31 -22.18 8.74
N GLU A 368 -14.26 -23.07 8.46
CA GLU A 368 -14.42 -23.67 7.14
C GLU A 368 -14.83 -22.63 6.08
N ASP A 369 -15.65 -21.65 6.44
CA ASP A 369 -16.02 -20.55 5.55
C ASP A 369 -14.81 -19.69 5.18
N ILE A 370 -13.96 -19.36 6.18
CA ILE A 370 -12.74 -18.59 5.95
C ILE A 370 -11.73 -19.37 5.12
N LYS A 371 -11.56 -20.67 5.42
CA LYS A 371 -10.66 -21.56 4.67
C LYS A 371 -11.06 -21.67 3.20
N SER A 372 -12.36 -21.70 2.90
CA SER A 372 -12.89 -21.73 1.54
C SER A 372 -12.59 -20.46 0.73
N ILE A 373 -12.26 -19.36 1.41
CA ILE A 373 -11.92 -18.08 0.78
C ILE A 373 -10.40 -17.95 0.66
N SER A 374 -9.67 -18.22 1.75
CA SER A 374 -8.23 -18.02 1.80
C SER A 374 -7.59 -18.85 2.90
N GLN A 375 -6.73 -19.79 2.49
CA GLN A 375 -5.90 -20.55 3.43
C GLN A 375 -5.02 -19.63 4.28
N TYR A 376 -4.46 -18.58 3.67
CA TYR A 376 -3.62 -17.58 4.35
C TYR A 376 -4.34 -16.86 5.51
N VAL A 377 -5.62 -16.45 5.31
CA VAL A 377 -6.43 -15.82 6.36
C VAL A 377 -6.86 -16.85 7.40
N TYR A 378 -7.17 -18.08 6.98
CA TYR A 378 -7.48 -19.17 7.88
C TYR A 378 -6.31 -19.51 8.82
N ASP A 379 -5.10 -19.61 8.28
CA ASP A 379 -3.91 -19.90 9.07
C ASP A 379 -3.63 -18.79 10.11
N ASP A 380 -3.88 -17.51 9.76
CA ASP A 380 -3.79 -16.41 10.74
C ASP A 380 -4.89 -16.49 11.81
N LEU A 381 -6.14 -16.77 11.41
CA LEU A 381 -7.28 -16.94 12.33
C LEU A 381 -7.00 -18.03 13.36
N MET A 382 -6.44 -19.16 12.92
CA MET A 382 -6.22 -20.34 13.77
C MET A 382 -4.96 -20.24 14.64
N GLN A 383 -4.18 -19.16 14.57
CA GLN A 383 -3.07 -18.91 15.50
C GLN A 383 -3.56 -18.88 16.97
N PRO A 384 -2.67 -19.15 17.93
CA PRO A 384 -3.00 -19.10 19.35
C PRO A 384 -3.62 -17.76 19.75
N ARG A 385 -4.71 -17.85 20.51
CA ARG A 385 -5.41 -16.70 21.06
C ARG A 385 -4.65 -16.10 22.22
N ASP A 386 -4.62 -14.77 22.29
CA ASP A 386 -4.26 -14.03 23.50
C ASP A 386 -5.51 -13.34 24.07
N GLN A 387 -5.96 -13.79 25.22
CA GLN A 387 -7.15 -13.27 25.89
C GLN A 387 -7.01 -11.78 26.23
N HIS A 388 -5.82 -11.34 26.62
CA HIS A 388 -5.55 -9.94 26.94
C HIS A 388 -5.81 -9.02 25.73
N TYR A 389 -5.35 -9.43 24.55
CA TYR A 389 -5.59 -8.61 23.33
C TYR A 389 -7.07 -8.62 22.92
N PHE A 390 -7.79 -9.72 23.11
CA PHE A 390 -9.23 -9.72 22.87
C PHE A 390 -9.96 -8.73 23.77
N GLU A 391 -9.72 -8.79 25.09
CA GLU A 391 -10.33 -7.86 26.06
C GLU A 391 -9.94 -6.40 25.81
N LEU A 392 -8.69 -6.16 25.40
CA LEU A 392 -8.24 -4.83 25.02
C LEU A 392 -8.96 -4.32 23.76
N GLY A 393 -9.21 -5.20 22.77
CA GLY A 393 -10.01 -4.90 21.58
C GLY A 393 -11.43 -4.49 21.93
N ILE A 394 -12.12 -5.24 22.80
CA ILE A 394 -13.47 -4.91 23.28
C ILE A 394 -13.50 -3.51 23.93
N LYS A 395 -12.57 -3.23 24.85
CA LYS A 395 -12.46 -1.92 25.50
C LYS A 395 -12.21 -0.80 24.49
N TYR A 396 -11.42 -1.09 23.46
CA TYR A 396 -11.15 -0.13 22.40
C TYR A 396 -12.41 0.16 21.55
N PHE A 397 -13.20 -0.84 21.21
CA PHE A 397 -14.45 -0.65 20.47
C PHE A 397 -15.46 0.15 21.28
N ASP A 398 -15.57 -0.10 22.59
CA ASP A 398 -16.41 0.70 23.50
C ASP A 398 -15.94 2.16 23.57
N ALA A 399 -14.64 2.39 23.61
CA ALA A 399 -14.08 3.74 23.60
C ALA A 399 -14.33 4.48 22.28
N LEU A 400 -14.26 3.76 21.14
CA LEU A 400 -14.61 4.31 19.83
C LEU A 400 -16.09 4.68 19.77
N ASP A 401 -17.01 3.80 20.18
CA ASP A 401 -18.43 4.05 20.18
C ASP A 401 -18.79 5.25 21.04
N LYS A 402 -18.25 5.33 22.24
CA LYS A 402 -18.39 6.51 23.11
C LYS A 402 -17.95 7.79 22.41
N SER A 403 -16.88 7.75 21.64
CA SER A 403 -16.33 8.92 20.95
C SER A 403 -17.04 9.27 19.65
N ARG A 404 -17.68 8.29 19.00
CA ARG A 404 -18.40 8.42 17.72
C ARG A 404 -19.90 8.58 17.88
N GLY A 405 -20.47 8.15 19.02
CA GLY A 405 -21.90 8.01 19.21
C GLY A 405 -22.48 6.83 18.38
N SER A 406 -21.69 5.76 18.22
CA SER A 406 -22.07 4.54 17.49
C SER A 406 -22.34 3.38 18.45
N ASP A 407 -22.73 2.21 17.93
CA ASP A 407 -22.99 0.98 18.68
C ASP A 407 -22.43 -0.22 17.91
N TRP A 408 -21.24 -0.65 18.30
CA TRP A 408 -20.59 -1.79 17.65
C TRP A 408 -21.30 -3.12 17.98
N ARG A 409 -21.88 -3.24 19.18
CA ARG A 409 -22.57 -4.48 19.59
C ARG A 409 -23.81 -4.77 18.76
N SER A 410 -24.58 -3.73 18.42
CA SER A 410 -25.71 -3.90 17.50
C SER A 410 -25.28 -4.20 16.07
N THR A 411 -24.10 -3.72 15.67
CA THR A 411 -23.54 -3.93 14.33
C THR A 411 -22.88 -5.30 14.17
N PHE A 412 -22.27 -5.83 15.24
CA PHE A 412 -21.53 -7.10 15.26
C PHE A 412 -21.98 -7.99 16.44
N PRO A 413 -23.26 -8.39 16.49
CA PRO A 413 -23.83 -9.13 17.64
C PRO A 413 -23.17 -10.48 17.87
N GLU A 414 -22.54 -11.06 16.87
CA GLU A 414 -21.82 -12.35 16.95
C GLU A 414 -20.52 -12.27 17.74
N ILE A 415 -19.98 -11.08 17.97
CA ILE A 415 -18.75 -10.83 18.73
C ILE A 415 -19.05 -10.18 20.08
N ALA A 416 -20.25 -9.64 20.26
CA ALA A 416 -20.71 -8.90 21.45
C ALA A 416 -20.84 -9.74 22.73
#